data_44ae91c135e60624bf572c422a5a5f77
#
_entry.id   44ae91c135e60624bf572c422a5a5f77
#
_cell.length_a   1.000
_cell.length_b   1.000
_cell.length_c   1.000
_cell.angle_alpha   90.00
_cell.angle_beta   90.00
_cell.angle_gamma   90.00
#
_symmetry.space_group_name_H-M   'P 1'
#
loop_
_entity.id
_entity.type
_entity.pdbx_description
1 polymer ?
#
loop_
_entity_poly.entity_id
_entity_poly.type
_entity_poly.pdbx_seq_one_letter_code
_entity_poly.pdbx_strand_id
1 'polypeptide(L)'
;QPPNVVFVMLESLGASRVGAYGTPFNPTPHLDQIADDGWLFKHFYVPVTGTAKTIWATFTGIPDVAPTESASRNPLTSHQRMVLNEFKGYRKFYFVGGNAGWANIDGLIKQSIDGIELYEEGDWKAPNVDVWGISDLELFRESNQILDDLPNDQPFFAFIQTAGNHRPFTIPEKNGDFEVRDMPEEELREHGFRNPAQYNAVRLLDY
;
A
#
# COMPACT_ATOMS: atom_id res chain seq x y z
N GLN A 1 -21.45 17.05 -4.40
CA GLN A 1 -20.10 16.93 -3.84
C GLN A 1 -19.36 15.82 -4.59
N PRO A 2 -18.12 16.01 -5.01
CA PRO A 2 -17.34 14.94 -5.61
C PRO A 2 -17.03 13.84 -4.56
N PRO A 3 -16.90 12.56 -4.98
CA PRO A 3 -16.64 11.46 -4.05
C PRO A 3 -15.23 11.53 -3.47
N ASN A 4 -15.06 11.04 -2.25
CA ASN A 4 -13.74 10.75 -1.72
C ASN A 4 -13.09 9.61 -2.50
N VAL A 5 -11.75 9.62 -2.60
CA VAL A 5 -10.98 8.59 -3.28
C VAL A 5 -9.96 8.01 -2.31
N VAL A 6 -10.00 6.70 -2.13
CA VAL A 6 -8.99 5.96 -1.39
C VAL A 6 -8.29 5.01 -2.35
N PHE A 7 -6.98 5.18 -2.53
CA PHE A 7 -6.15 4.31 -3.33
C PHE A 7 -5.23 3.51 -2.39
N VAL A 8 -5.42 2.21 -2.33
CA VAL A 8 -4.58 1.33 -1.50
C VAL A 8 -3.59 0.59 -2.37
N MET A 9 -2.31 0.80 -2.15
CA MET A 9 -1.24 0.04 -2.76
C MET A 9 -0.85 -1.11 -1.82
N LEU A 10 -1.30 -2.31 -2.14
CA LEU A 10 -0.98 -3.54 -1.43
C LEU A 10 0.43 -4.00 -1.84
N GLU A 11 1.42 -3.49 -1.13
CA GLU A 11 2.84 -3.71 -1.45
C GLU A 11 3.22 -5.19 -1.36
N SER A 12 3.94 -5.68 -2.36
CA SER A 12 4.41 -7.07 -2.44
C SER A 12 3.32 -8.15 -2.43
N LEU A 13 2.06 -7.80 -2.65
CA LEU A 13 0.95 -8.74 -2.82
C LEU A 13 0.82 -9.12 -4.30
N GLY A 14 1.14 -10.37 -4.62
CA GLY A 14 0.94 -10.92 -5.96
C GLY A 14 -0.45 -11.54 -6.13
N ALA A 15 -1.05 -11.44 -7.32
CA ALA A 15 -2.36 -12.00 -7.65
C ALA A 15 -2.48 -13.49 -7.30
N SER A 16 -1.39 -14.26 -7.41
CA SER A 16 -1.35 -15.67 -6.99
C SER A 16 -1.57 -15.93 -5.50
N ARG A 17 -1.74 -14.89 -4.68
CA ARG A 17 -1.99 -14.98 -3.23
C ARG A 17 -3.32 -14.37 -2.82
N VAL A 18 -4.17 -14.03 -3.78
CA VAL A 18 -5.48 -13.41 -3.58
C VAL A 18 -6.57 -14.38 -4.06
N GLY A 19 -7.57 -14.62 -3.21
CA GLY A 19 -8.65 -15.57 -3.48
C GLY A 19 -9.45 -15.24 -4.74
N ALA A 20 -9.76 -13.96 -5.00
CA ALA A 20 -10.47 -13.50 -6.19
C ALA A 20 -9.76 -13.88 -7.52
N TYR A 21 -8.46 -14.21 -7.49
CA TYR A 21 -7.71 -14.73 -8.62
C TYR A 21 -7.56 -16.25 -8.60
N GLY A 22 -8.27 -16.95 -7.72
CA GLY A 22 -8.33 -18.41 -7.66
C GLY A 22 -7.35 -19.08 -6.70
N THR A 23 -6.76 -18.33 -5.77
CA THR A 23 -5.88 -18.90 -4.74
C THR A 23 -6.70 -19.67 -3.72
N PRO A 24 -6.35 -20.93 -3.40
CA PRO A 24 -7.03 -21.72 -2.39
C PRO A 24 -6.67 -21.23 -0.96
N PHE A 25 -7.29 -21.87 0.05
CA PHE A 25 -7.09 -21.61 1.50
C PHE A 25 -7.71 -20.32 2.03
N ASN A 26 -8.48 -19.60 1.19
CA ASN A 26 -9.17 -18.37 1.57
C ASN A 26 -8.25 -17.37 2.31
N PRO A 27 -7.16 -16.92 1.66
CA PRO A 27 -6.22 -16.00 2.31
C PRO A 27 -6.76 -14.58 2.43
N THR A 28 -7.69 -14.17 1.57
CA THR A 28 -8.13 -12.77 1.39
C THR A 28 -9.65 -12.64 1.25
N PRO A 29 -10.45 -13.09 2.25
CA PRO A 29 -11.90 -13.08 2.13
C PRO A 29 -12.52 -11.67 1.99
N HIS A 30 -11.91 -10.64 2.58
CA HIS A 30 -12.44 -9.27 2.49
C HIS A 30 -12.11 -8.64 1.13
N LEU A 31 -10.90 -8.86 0.59
CA LEU A 31 -10.56 -8.45 -0.79
C LEU A 31 -11.43 -9.18 -1.82
N ASP A 32 -11.74 -10.45 -1.57
CA ASP A 32 -12.63 -11.23 -2.43
C ASP A 32 -14.05 -10.64 -2.42
N GLN A 33 -14.55 -10.24 -1.24
CA GLN A 33 -15.82 -9.54 -1.12
C GLN A 33 -15.82 -8.19 -1.85
N ILE A 34 -14.74 -7.40 -1.73
CA ILE A 34 -14.59 -6.13 -2.47
C ILE A 34 -14.60 -6.39 -3.98
N ALA A 35 -13.97 -7.49 -4.43
CA ALA A 35 -13.96 -7.86 -5.84
C ALA A 35 -15.34 -8.28 -6.36
N ASP A 36 -16.15 -8.94 -5.52
CA ASP A 36 -17.51 -9.33 -5.85
C ASP A 36 -18.48 -8.13 -5.87
N ASP A 37 -18.28 -7.15 -4.98
CA ASP A 37 -19.12 -5.94 -4.89
C ASP A 37 -18.69 -4.85 -5.88
N GLY A 38 -17.49 -4.95 -6.45
CA GLY A 38 -16.87 -3.93 -7.29
C GLY A 38 -16.47 -4.41 -8.70
N TRP A 39 -15.37 -3.89 -9.19
CA TRP A 39 -14.80 -4.26 -10.48
C TRP A 39 -13.45 -4.94 -10.29
N LEU A 40 -13.36 -6.21 -10.63
CA LEU A 40 -12.10 -6.96 -10.64
C LEU A 40 -11.41 -6.86 -12.00
N PHE A 41 -10.26 -6.20 -12.05
CA PHE A 41 -9.42 -6.11 -13.24
C PHE A 41 -8.47 -7.31 -13.32
N LYS A 42 -8.86 -8.36 -14.05
CA LYS A 42 -8.10 -9.63 -14.15
C LYS A 42 -6.75 -9.51 -14.86
N HIS A 43 -6.55 -8.43 -15.64
CA HIS A 43 -5.34 -8.19 -16.43
C HIS A 43 -4.70 -6.84 -16.08
N PHE A 44 -4.59 -6.56 -14.78
CA PHE A 44 -3.89 -5.39 -14.28
C PHE A 44 -2.47 -5.78 -13.86
N TYR A 45 -1.48 -5.11 -14.42
CA TYR A 45 -0.06 -5.42 -14.20
C TYR A 45 0.70 -4.16 -13.80
N VAL A 46 1.64 -4.29 -12.87
CA VAL A 46 2.63 -3.24 -12.65
C VAL A 46 3.58 -3.19 -13.85
N PRO A 47 3.88 -2.02 -14.41
CA PRO A 47 4.68 -1.92 -15.62
C PRO A 47 6.15 -2.30 -15.40
N VAL A 48 6.67 -2.12 -14.18
CA VAL A 48 8.04 -2.44 -13.79
C VAL A 48 8.05 -2.85 -12.32
N THR A 49 8.86 -3.84 -11.97
CA THR A 49 9.01 -4.30 -10.58
C THR A 49 9.75 -3.28 -9.72
N GLY A 50 9.40 -3.20 -8.43
CA GLY A 50 10.00 -2.33 -7.43
C GLY A 50 9.09 -1.18 -7.04
N THR A 51 8.96 -0.98 -5.71
CA THR A 51 8.02 -0.04 -5.08
C THR A 51 8.15 1.38 -5.60
N ALA A 52 9.37 1.94 -5.60
CA ALA A 52 9.60 3.32 -6.06
C ALA A 52 9.25 3.52 -7.54
N LYS A 53 9.49 2.50 -8.38
CA LYS A 53 9.12 2.54 -9.80
C LYS A 53 7.63 2.42 -10.00
N THR A 54 6.96 1.64 -9.17
CA THR A 54 5.49 1.53 -9.17
C THR A 54 4.85 2.84 -8.73
N ILE A 55 5.35 3.47 -7.66
CA ILE A 55 4.88 4.79 -7.20
C ILE A 55 5.09 5.85 -8.29
N TRP A 56 6.27 5.88 -8.91
CA TRP A 56 6.53 6.76 -10.04
C TRP A 56 5.49 6.56 -11.15
N ALA A 57 5.30 5.32 -11.60
CA ALA A 57 4.35 5.03 -12.67
C ALA A 57 2.90 5.37 -12.29
N THR A 58 2.50 5.12 -11.05
CA THR A 58 1.16 5.41 -10.54
C THR A 58 0.87 6.92 -10.57
N PHE A 59 1.83 7.73 -10.14
CA PHE A 59 1.60 9.17 -10.02
C PHE A 59 1.87 9.96 -11.29
N THR A 60 2.81 9.52 -12.13
CA THR A 60 3.13 10.21 -13.39
C THR A 60 2.38 9.66 -14.61
N GLY A 61 1.89 8.42 -14.53
CA GLY A 61 1.38 7.67 -15.68
C GLY A 61 2.48 7.18 -16.64
N ILE A 62 3.75 7.28 -16.26
CA ILE A 62 4.91 6.94 -17.10
C ILE A 62 5.68 5.79 -16.46
N PRO A 63 5.89 4.64 -17.14
CA PRO A 63 6.72 3.56 -16.61
C PRO A 63 8.17 4.02 -16.35
N ASP A 64 8.70 3.71 -15.17
CA ASP A 64 10.09 3.96 -14.85
C ASP A 64 10.96 2.81 -15.39
N VAL A 65 11.50 3.00 -16.58
CA VAL A 65 12.33 2.00 -17.27
C VAL A 65 13.82 2.14 -16.98
N ALA A 66 14.21 2.96 -16.01
CA ALA A 66 15.61 3.09 -15.61
C ALA A 66 16.21 1.72 -15.23
N PRO A 67 17.41 1.36 -15.73
CA PRO A 67 17.90 -0.02 -15.58
C PRO A 67 18.31 -0.38 -14.15
N THR A 68 18.77 0.58 -13.36
CA THR A 68 19.34 0.31 -12.02
C THR A 68 18.54 0.97 -10.91
N GLU A 69 18.51 2.29 -10.87
CA GLU A 69 17.82 3.06 -9.81
C GLU A 69 16.48 3.60 -10.29
N SER A 70 15.58 3.88 -9.36
CA SER A 70 14.30 4.53 -9.69
C SER A 70 14.52 5.99 -10.08
N ALA A 71 13.66 6.49 -10.98
CA ALA A 71 13.69 7.89 -11.41
C ALA A 71 13.52 8.87 -10.23
N SER A 72 12.82 8.47 -9.16
CA SER A 72 12.68 9.24 -7.93
C SER A 72 14.01 9.59 -7.25
N ARG A 73 15.03 8.76 -7.41
CA ARG A 73 16.38 8.99 -6.85
C ARG A 73 17.21 10.03 -7.61
N ASN A 74 16.79 10.41 -8.80
CA ASN A 74 17.48 11.44 -9.54
C ASN A 74 17.11 12.83 -8.98
N PRO A 75 18.07 13.61 -8.44
CA PRO A 75 17.78 14.91 -7.84
C PRO A 75 17.24 15.96 -8.84
N LEU A 76 17.37 15.68 -10.13
CA LEU A 76 16.80 16.53 -11.19
C LEU A 76 15.33 16.23 -11.51
N THR A 77 14.76 15.15 -10.96
CA THR A 77 13.33 14.81 -11.09
C THR A 77 12.46 15.58 -10.10
N SER A 78 12.49 16.89 -10.18
CA SER A 78 11.59 17.76 -9.43
C SER A 78 10.49 18.29 -10.33
N HIS A 79 9.35 18.65 -9.73
CA HIS A 79 8.22 19.27 -10.44
C HIS A 79 7.68 18.44 -11.60
N GLN A 80 7.56 17.13 -11.38
CA GLN A 80 6.94 16.25 -12.36
C GLN A 80 5.44 16.50 -12.44
N ARG A 81 4.87 16.30 -13.65
CA ARG A 81 3.41 16.29 -13.78
C ARG A 81 2.87 15.05 -13.05
N MET A 82 2.02 15.28 -12.06
CA MET A 82 1.41 14.24 -11.26
C MET A 82 -0.09 14.18 -11.49
N VAL A 83 -0.64 12.98 -11.62
CA VAL A 83 -2.10 12.75 -11.78
C VAL A 83 -2.87 13.38 -10.60
N LEU A 84 -2.31 13.34 -9.40
CA LEU A 84 -2.96 13.89 -8.21
C LEU A 84 -3.17 15.42 -8.28
N ASN A 85 -2.41 16.13 -9.10
CA ASN A 85 -2.61 17.57 -9.28
C ASN A 85 -3.87 17.92 -10.08
N GLU A 86 -4.48 16.93 -10.73
CA GLU A 86 -5.77 17.10 -11.40
C GLU A 86 -6.96 17.02 -10.41
N PHE A 87 -6.75 16.51 -9.19
CA PHE A 87 -7.74 16.51 -8.11
C PHE A 87 -7.81 17.88 -7.42
N LYS A 88 -8.32 18.85 -8.16
CA LYS A 88 -8.43 20.25 -7.67
C LYS A 88 -9.52 20.35 -6.60
N GLY A 89 -9.20 21.05 -5.49
CA GLY A 89 -10.12 21.19 -4.37
C GLY A 89 -10.15 19.99 -3.40
N TYR A 90 -9.42 18.92 -3.71
CA TYR A 90 -9.24 17.81 -2.79
C TYR A 90 -8.08 18.07 -1.82
N ARG A 91 -8.23 17.66 -0.55
CA ARG A 91 -7.08 17.38 0.30
C ARG A 91 -6.44 16.08 -0.19
N LYS A 92 -5.11 16.04 -0.17
CA LYS A 92 -4.35 14.91 -0.71
C LYS A 92 -3.46 14.36 0.36
N PHE A 93 -3.56 13.07 0.59
CA PHE A 93 -2.82 12.37 1.64
C PHE A 93 -1.98 11.24 1.04
N TYR A 94 -0.80 11.06 1.61
CA TYR A 94 0.02 9.89 1.41
C TYR A 94 0.36 9.30 2.77
N PHE A 95 -0.08 8.08 3.00
CA PHE A 95 0.11 7.34 4.24
C PHE A 95 1.03 6.15 4.00
N VAL A 96 2.11 6.04 4.78
CA VAL A 96 3.03 4.92 4.77
C VAL A 96 3.50 4.63 6.19
N GLY A 97 3.55 3.37 6.59
CA GLY A 97 3.93 2.99 7.95
C GLY A 97 5.40 3.21 8.28
N GLY A 98 6.28 3.15 7.29
CA GLY A 98 7.72 3.30 7.40
C GLY A 98 8.24 4.63 6.87
N ASN A 99 9.56 4.68 6.61
CA ASN A 99 10.27 5.87 6.19
C ASN A 99 10.11 6.14 4.69
N ALA A 100 9.49 7.25 4.30
CA ALA A 100 9.29 7.65 2.91
C ALA A 100 10.54 8.25 2.24
N GLY A 101 11.57 8.56 3.00
CA GLY A 101 12.88 8.97 2.47
C GLY A 101 13.58 7.85 1.67
N TRP A 102 13.15 6.59 1.88
CA TRP A 102 13.62 5.49 1.08
C TRP A 102 13.32 5.73 -0.41
N ALA A 103 14.35 5.58 -1.24
CA ALA A 103 14.29 5.88 -2.67
C ALA A 103 13.86 7.32 -3.02
N ASN A 104 13.93 8.26 -2.09
CA ASN A 104 13.55 9.66 -2.26
C ASN A 104 12.06 9.83 -2.66
N ILE A 105 11.19 8.97 -2.13
CA ILE A 105 9.74 9.04 -2.42
C ILE A 105 9.15 10.31 -1.84
N ASP A 106 9.50 10.66 -0.60
CA ASP A 106 9.09 11.90 0.05
C ASP A 106 9.48 13.15 -0.74
N GLY A 107 10.72 13.20 -1.21
CA GLY A 107 11.22 14.29 -2.06
C GLY A 107 10.43 14.40 -3.37
N LEU A 108 10.17 13.28 -4.04
CA LEU A 108 9.39 13.24 -5.28
C LEU A 108 7.97 13.78 -5.07
N ILE A 109 7.25 13.26 -4.08
CA ILE A 109 5.84 13.61 -3.89
C ILE A 109 5.65 15.01 -3.32
N LYS A 110 6.46 15.42 -2.33
CA LYS A 110 6.39 16.76 -1.72
C LYS A 110 6.74 17.88 -2.72
N GLN A 111 7.64 17.61 -3.67
CA GLN A 111 8.03 18.60 -4.70
C GLN A 111 7.11 18.62 -5.92
N SER A 112 6.35 17.57 -6.16
CA SER A 112 5.60 17.42 -7.41
C SER A 112 4.08 17.37 -7.23
N ILE A 113 3.57 17.15 -6.01
CA ILE A 113 2.14 17.11 -5.73
C ILE A 113 1.76 18.30 -4.84
N ASP A 114 0.97 19.20 -5.40
CA ASP A 114 0.54 20.41 -4.70
C ASP A 114 -0.32 20.08 -3.48
N GLY A 115 0.13 20.54 -2.31
CA GLY A 115 -0.61 20.42 -1.06
C GLY A 115 -0.75 18.99 -0.53
N ILE A 116 0.17 18.09 -0.87
CA ILE A 116 0.20 16.72 -0.32
C ILE A 116 0.55 16.74 1.17
N GLU A 117 -0.20 16.02 1.95
CA GLU A 117 0.06 15.74 3.36
C GLU A 117 0.64 14.33 3.46
N LEU A 118 1.92 14.23 3.80
CA LEU A 118 2.63 12.97 3.97
C LEU A 118 2.67 12.61 5.44
N TYR A 119 2.23 11.39 5.75
CA TYR A 119 2.37 10.75 7.06
C TYR A 119 3.26 9.53 6.93
N GLU A 120 4.35 9.50 7.67
CA GLU A 120 5.41 8.50 7.60
C GLU A 120 5.95 8.14 8.98
N GLU A 121 7.03 7.38 9.03
CA GLU A 121 7.71 7.04 10.28
C GLU A 121 8.01 8.27 11.13
N GLY A 122 7.54 8.25 12.38
CA GLY A 122 7.65 9.37 13.32
C GLY A 122 6.37 10.18 13.48
N ASP A 123 5.42 10.10 12.55
CA ASP A 123 4.12 10.78 12.66
C ASP A 123 3.06 9.92 13.36
N TRP A 124 3.27 8.61 13.42
CA TRP A 124 2.35 7.63 13.98
C TRP A 124 2.46 7.51 15.51
N LYS A 125 1.33 7.24 16.17
CA LYS A 125 1.28 6.94 17.60
C LYS A 125 1.66 5.50 17.91
N ALA A 126 1.35 4.59 16.97
CA ALA A 126 1.72 3.19 17.09
C ALA A 126 3.24 2.99 16.99
N PRO A 127 3.83 2.06 17.75
CA PRO A 127 5.24 1.75 17.64
C PRO A 127 5.54 0.97 16.36
N ASN A 128 6.76 1.12 15.83
CA ASN A 128 7.27 0.26 14.79
C ASN A 128 7.26 -1.21 15.22
N VAL A 129 6.84 -2.09 14.32
CA VAL A 129 6.84 -3.55 14.56
C VAL A 129 8.08 -4.21 13.99
N ASP A 130 8.66 -3.61 12.94
CA ASP A 130 9.92 -4.03 12.33
C ASP A 130 10.56 -2.89 11.53
N VAL A 131 11.47 -3.22 10.62
CA VAL A 131 12.21 -2.26 9.78
C VAL A 131 11.35 -1.52 8.75
N TRP A 132 10.10 -1.97 8.57
CA TRP A 132 9.16 -1.36 7.63
C TRP A 132 8.20 -0.37 8.29
N GLY A 133 8.32 -0.16 9.61
CA GLY A 133 7.52 0.79 10.36
C GLY A 133 6.42 0.16 11.21
N ILE A 134 5.30 0.87 11.34
CA ILE A 134 4.12 0.37 12.06
C ILE A 134 3.43 -0.74 11.27
N SER A 135 2.58 -1.54 11.91
CA SER A 135 1.81 -2.57 11.21
C SER A 135 0.78 -1.96 10.25
N ASP A 136 0.44 -2.70 9.17
CA ASP A 136 -0.61 -2.26 8.25
C ASP A 136 -1.96 -2.07 8.96
N LEU A 137 -2.25 -2.86 9.99
CA LEU A 137 -3.44 -2.72 10.82
C LEU A 137 -3.49 -1.34 11.51
N GLU A 138 -2.38 -0.91 12.12
CA GLU A 138 -2.32 0.42 12.76
C GLU A 138 -2.24 1.54 11.71
N LEU A 139 -1.61 1.30 10.57
CA LEU A 139 -1.60 2.23 9.44
C LEU A 139 -3.04 2.55 8.98
N PHE A 140 -3.87 1.54 8.78
CA PHE A 140 -5.28 1.75 8.42
C PHE A 140 -6.08 2.43 9.54
N ARG A 141 -5.87 2.03 10.81
CA ARG A 141 -6.57 2.64 11.95
C ARG A 141 -6.27 4.13 12.10
N GLU A 142 -4.99 4.49 12.10
CA GLU A 142 -4.58 5.88 12.29
C GLU A 142 -4.90 6.73 11.06
N SER A 143 -4.75 6.19 9.85
CA SER A 143 -5.18 6.87 8.62
C SER A 143 -6.68 7.16 8.62
N ASN A 144 -7.51 6.20 9.02
CA ASN A 144 -8.95 6.39 9.14
C ASN A 144 -9.30 7.48 10.15
N GLN A 145 -8.63 7.54 11.31
CA GLN A 145 -8.85 8.61 12.29
C GLN A 145 -8.57 10.00 11.68
N ILE A 146 -7.47 10.12 10.93
CA ILE A 146 -7.13 11.39 10.26
C ILE A 146 -8.19 11.77 9.22
N LEU A 147 -8.68 10.79 8.45
CA LEU A 147 -9.69 11.03 7.42
C LEU A 147 -11.07 11.33 8.01
N ASP A 148 -11.45 10.68 9.13
CA ASP A 148 -12.72 10.90 9.84
C ASP A 148 -12.80 12.28 10.49
N ASP A 149 -11.65 12.88 10.87
CA ASP A 149 -11.57 14.22 11.43
C ASP A 149 -11.74 15.33 10.38
N LEU A 150 -11.86 14.98 9.09
CA LEU A 150 -12.06 15.98 8.04
C LEU A 150 -13.49 16.51 8.02
N PRO A 151 -13.69 17.80 7.64
CA PRO A 151 -15.03 18.32 7.40
C PRO A 151 -15.79 17.50 6.34
N ASN A 152 -17.06 17.22 6.57
CA ASN A 152 -17.89 16.39 5.69
C ASN A 152 -18.04 16.92 4.25
N ASP A 153 -17.79 18.22 4.05
CA ASP A 153 -17.86 18.88 2.76
C ASP A 153 -16.50 19.00 2.05
N GLN A 154 -15.42 18.49 2.69
CA GLN A 154 -14.07 18.50 2.13
C GLN A 154 -13.77 17.17 1.45
N PRO A 155 -13.73 17.11 0.09
CA PRO A 155 -13.33 15.88 -0.60
C PRO A 155 -11.82 15.62 -0.39
N PHE A 156 -11.46 14.34 -0.33
CA PHE A 156 -10.07 13.94 -0.20
C PHE A 156 -9.66 12.83 -1.19
N PHE A 157 -8.37 12.80 -1.48
CA PHE A 157 -7.68 11.69 -2.12
C PHE A 157 -6.66 11.14 -1.12
N ALA A 158 -6.82 9.91 -0.69
CA ALA A 158 -5.89 9.23 0.20
C ALA A 158 -5.16 8.10 -0.55
N PHE A 159 -3.83 8.14 -0.57
CA PHE A 159 -2.98 7.05 -1.01
C PHE A 159 -2.41 6.35 0.22
N ILE A 160 -2.70 5.06 0.37
CA ILE A 160 -2.23 4.24 1.50
C ILE A 160 -1.31 3.16 0.95
N GLN A 161 -0.05 3.17 1.39
CA GLN A 161 0.95 2.18 1.00
C GLN A 161 1.21 1.23 2.16
N THR A 162 0.89 -0.06 1.97
CA THR A 162 1.16 -1.11 2.97
C THR A 162 2.59 -1.63 2.88
N ALA A 163 3.05 -2.38 3.89
CA ALA A 163 4.38 -2.99 3.92
C ALA A 163 4.43 -4.40 4.54
N GLY A 164 3.36 -4.87 5.19
CA GLY A 164 3.34 -6.11 5.97
C GLY A 164 3.66 -7.39 5.18
N ASN A 165 3.58 -7.36 3.85
CA ASN A 165 3.99 -8.50 3.00
C ASN A 165 5.49 -8.58 2.71
N HIS A 166 6.30 -7.69 3.26
CA HIS A 166 7.75 -7.81 3.24
C HIS A 166 8.27 -8.74 4.33
N ARG A 167 9.45 -9.34 4.12
CA ARG A 167 10.16 -10.04 5.18
C ARG A 167 10.53 -9.06 6.30
N PRO A 168 10.42 -9.46 7.56
CA PRO A 168 10.27 -10.82 8.09
C PRO A 168 8.83 -11.36 8.16
N PHE A 169 7.81 -10.70 7.62
CA PHE A 169 6.39 -11.07 7.69
C PHE A 169 5.87 -11.01 9.14
N THR A 170 6.13 -9.90 9.78
CA THR A 170 5.85 -9.70 11.20
C THR A 170 4.35 -9.67 11.47
N ILE A 171 3.89 -10.52 12.36
CA ILE A 171 2.55 -10.41 12.94
C ILE A 171 2.71 -9.64 14.25
N PRO A 172 2.13 -8.45 14.42
CA PRO A 172 2.27 -7.66 15.63
C PRO A 172 1.60 -8.36 16.82
N GLU A 173 2.12 -8.13 18.03
CA GLU A 173 1.51 -8.67 19.26
C GLU A 173 0.09 -8.13 19.47
N LYS A 174 -0.13 -6.85 19.17
CA LYS A 174 -1.44 -6.22 19.14
C LYS A 174 -2.03 -6.28 17.72
N ASN A 175 -2.75 -7.34 17.44
CA ASN A 175 -3.29 -7.64 16.11
C ASN A 175 -4.83 -7.79 16.10
N GLY A 176 -5.51 -7.24 17.10
CA GLY A 176 -6.96 -7.45 17.26
C GLY A 176 -7.25 -8.90 17.66
N ASP A 177 -8.27 -9.47 17.02
CA ASP A 177 -8.67 -10.87 17.19
C ASP A 177 -8.12 -11.76 16.05
N PHE A 178 -7.06 -11.32 15.37
CA PHE A 178 -6.46 -12.08 14.28
C PHE A 178 -5.81 -13.36 14.78
N GLU A 179 -6.16 -14.48 14.19
CA GLU A 179 -5.60 -15.78 14.50
C GLU A 179 -4.68 -16.29 13.40
N VAL A 180 -3.44 -16.62 13.79
CA VAL A 180 -2.47 -17.29 12.91
C VAL A 180 -2.97 -18.70 12.59
N ARG A 181 -2.93 -19.09 11.32
CA ARG A 181 -3.24 -20.45 10.87
C ARG A 181 -1.95 -21.22 10.66
N ASP A 182 -1.91 -22.43 11.22
CA ASP A 182 -0.85 -23.40 10.94
C ASP A 182 -1.21 -24.16 9.64
N MET A 183 -0.34 -24.04 8.64
CA MET A 183 -0.54 -24.67 7.32
C MET A 183 0.75 -25.35 6.89
N PRO A 184 0.69 -26.54 6.26
CA PRO A 184 1.87 -27.23 5.74
C PRO A 184 2.59 -26.35 4.69
N GLU A 185 3.90 -26.15 4.90
CA GLU A 185 4.70 -25.29 4.02
C GLU A 185 4.73 -25.80 2.58
N GLU A 186 4.71 -27.12 2.38
CA GLU A 186 4.71 -27.73 1.05
C GLU A 186 3.46 -27.35 0.25
N GLU A 187 2.27 -27.45 0.87
CA GLU A 187 1.00 -27.05 0.24
C GLU A 187 0.99 -25.56 -0.10
N LEU A 188 1.47 -24.73 0.81
CA LEU A 188 1.56 -23.28 0.59
C LEU A 188 2.49 -22.92 -0.57
N ARG A 189 3.61 -23.64 -0.73
CA ARG A 189 4.57 -23.41 -1.84
C ARG A 189 3.99 -23.73 -3.20
N GLU A 190 3.17 -24.77 -3.30
CA GLU A 190 2.48 -25.14 -4.55
C GLU A 190 1.54 -24.02 -5.04
N HIS A 191 1.08 -23.17 -4.13
CA HIS A 191 0.16 -22.06 -4.42
C HIS A 191 0.78 -20.66 -4.30
N GLY A 192 2.12 -20.57 -4.39
CA GLY A 192 2.83 -19.31 -4.53
C GLY A 192 3.17 -18.59 -3.24
N PHE A 193 2.90 -19.18 -2.06
CA PHE A 193 3.42 -18.70 -0.79
C PHE A 193 4.81 -19.28 -0.51
N ARG A 194 5.66 -18.52 0.15
CA ARG A 194 7.03 -18.98 0.48
C ARG A 194 7.04 -19.90 1.70
N ASN A 195 6.20 -19.58 2.67
CA ASN A 195 6.11 -20.25 3.97
C ASN A 195 4.84 -19.81 4.72
N PRO A 196 4.52 -20.44 5.89
CA PRO A 196 3.37 -20.05 6.71
C PRO A 196 3.39 -18.60 7.21
N ALA A 197 4.57 -18.01 7.46
CA ALA A 197 4.66 -16.62 7.89
C ALA A 197 4.14 -15.65 6.81
N GLN A 198 4.53 -15.84 5.55
CA GLN A 198 4.00 -15.04 4.43
C GLN A 198 2.49 -15.25 4.24
N TYR A 199 2.00 -16.47 4.36
CA TYR A 199 0.57 -16.75 4.26
C TYR A 199 -0.23 -15.97 5.33
N ASN A 200 0.25 -15.99 6.58
CA ASN A 200 -0.41 -15.27 7.67
C ASN A 200 -0.25 -13.74 7.54
N ALA A 201 0.84 -13.23 6.98
CA ALA A 201 0.98 -11.80 6.71
C ALA A 201 -0.02 -11.32 5.64
N VAL A 202 -0.26 -12.11 4.59
CA VAL A 202 -1.30 -11.81 3.60
C VAL A 202 -2.69 -11.83 4.24
N ARG A 203 -2.96 -12.79 5.13
CA ARG A 203 -4.23 -12.85 5.86
C ARG A 203 -4.43 -11.68 6.82
N LEU A 204 -3.37 -11.23 7.49
CA LEU A 204 -3.44 -10.06 8.36
C LEU A 204 -3.67 -8.77 7.59
N LEU A 205 -3.10 -8.66 6.39
CA LEU A 205 -3.34 -7.52 5.51
C LEU A 205 -4.81 -7.41 5.08
N ASP A 206 -5.48 -8.55 4.92
CA ASP A 206 -6.88 -8.64 4.53
C ASP A 206 -7.85 -8.49 5.72
N TYR A 207 -7.38 -8.75 6.94
CA TYR A 207 -8.15 -8.71 8.19
C TYR A 207 -8.58 -7.29 8.55
#